data_cb417abeaf7e6ec3c3c7c03dded97d1f
#
_entry.id   cb417abeaf7e6ec3c3c7c03dded97d1f
#
_cell.length_a   1.000
_cell.length_b   1.000
_cell.length_c   1.000
_cell.angle_alpha   90.00
_cell.angle_beta   90.00
_cell.angle_gamma   90.00
#
_symmetry.space_group_name_H-M   'P 1'
#
loop_
_entity.id
_entity.type
_entity.pdbx_description
1 polymer ?
#
loop_
_entity_poly.entity_id
_entity_poly.type
_entity_poly.pdbx_seq_one_letter_code
_entity_poly.pdbx_strand_id
1 'polypeptide(L)'
;MTIAYNRGLTEVEAATSVSAVDTAKQTAITAMAAVKDNATLLADAKAAALAALDAAKAEYSQDDYATNWSVLEKAYNDGKTEINAAAAIEAVNSALQKATDAMAAVKNDATLLAEAKTAATDQLNSEYAKYKATDYTNANYELLTEKYNAGLSAIGGARTVDAVETALETAVAEMAAIKTNAQILADAKAAAKQAVNEAFAAYNEQDY
;
A
#
# COMPACT_ATOMS: atom_id res chain seq x y z
N MET A 1 22.81 42.01 -4.04
CA MET A 1 24.03 42.83 -4.20
C MET A 1 23.67 44.32 -4.31
N THR A 2 22.92 44.77 -5.31
CA THR A 2 22.62 46.21 -5.58
C THR A 2 22.00 46.97 -4.40
N ILE A 3 21.10 46.37 -3.62
CA ILE A 3 20.48 46.97 -2.44
C ILE A 3 21.53 47.30 -1.36
N ALA A 4 22.40 46.33 -1.04
CA ALA A 4 23.46 46.53 -0.05
C ALA A 4 24.47 47.62 -0.48
N TYR A 5 24.80 47.64 -1.77
CA TYR A 5 25.64 48.64 -2.35
C TYR A 5 25.03 50.05 -2.24
N ASN A 6 23.79 50.27 -2.75
CA ASN A 6 23.11 51.55 -2.72
C ASN A 6 22.92 52.09 -1.28
N ARG A 7 22.54 51.23 -0.35
CA ARG A 7 22.43 51.56 1.06
C ARG A 7 23.78 52.02 1.63
N GLY A 8 24.86 51.27 1.31
CA GLY A 8 26.20 51.63 1.73
C GLY A 8 26.65 53.04 1.23
N LEU A 9 26.36 53.36 -0.03
CA LEU A 9 26.63 54.69 -0.56
C LEU A 9 25.88 55.79 0.20
N THR A 10 24.57 55.59 0.46
CA THR A 10 23.77 56.54 1.22
C THR A 10 24.32 56.76 2.64
N GLU A 11 24.76 55.69 3.32
CA GLU A 11 25.34 55.75 4.68
C GLU A 11 26.69 56.47 4.68
N VAL A 12 27.53 56.29 3.65
CA VAL A 12 28.79 57.00 3.46
C VAL A 12 28.56 58.47 3.21
N GLU A 13 27.60 58.83 2.35
CA GLU A 13 27.26 60.24 2.05
C GLU A 13 26.68 60.97 3.26
N ALA A 14 25.92 60.32 4.10
CA ALA A 14 25.32 60.85 5.32
C ALA A 14 26.32 60.98 6.50
N ALA A 15 27.52 60.41 6.40
CA ALA A 15 28.51 60.41 7.47
C ALA A 15 29.09 61.79 7.73
N THR A 16 29.17 62.23 8.98
CA THR A 16 29.61 63.59 9.43
C THR A 16 31.01 63.62 9.96
N SER A 17 31.76 62.46 9.95
CA SER A 17 33.17 62.43 10.38
C SER A 17 33.94 61.36 9.60
N VAL A 18 35.27 61.45 9.54
CA VAL A 18 36.12 60.43 8.90
C VAL A 18 35.89 59.03 9.49
N SER A 19 35.78 58.92 10.82
CA SER A 19 35.50 57.66 11.50
C SER A 19 34.13 57.09 11.12
N ALA A 20 33.10 57.92 10.93
CA ALA A 20 31.78 57.50 10.49
C ALA A 20 31.80 57.03 9.03
N VAL A 21 32.58 57.68 8.14
CA VAL A 21 32.81 57.20 6.76
C VAL A 21 33.46 55.80 6.73
N ASP A 22 34.50 55.58 7.56
CA ASP A 22 35.17 54.28 7.64
C ASP A 22 34.23 53.19 8.16
N THR A 23 33.41 53.53 9.16
CA THR A 23 32.39 52.57 9.68
C THR A 23 31.34 52.20 8.64
N ALA A 24 30.78 53.22 7.94
CA ALA A 24 29.78 53.01 6.91
C ALA A 24 30.33 52.16 5.73
N LYS A 25 31.56 52.46 5.29
CA LYS A 25 32.29 51.70 4.28
C LYS A 25 32.42 50.22 4.70
N GLN A 26 32.90 49.97 5.93
CA GLN A 26 33.11 48.61 6.41
C GLN A 26 31.78 47.84 6.55
N THR A 27 30.74 48.52 7.03
CA THR A 27 29.37 47.96 7.11
C THR A 27 28.86 47.55 5.73
N ALA A 28 29.00 48.46 4.73
CA ALA A 28 28.58 48.20 3.36
C ALA A 28 29.34 47.01 2.74
N ILE A 29 30.67 46.95 2.91
CA ILE A 29 31.48 45.81 2.40
C ILE A 29 31.05 44.52 3.04
N THR A 30 30.85 44.50 4.38
CA THR A 30 30.38 43.30 5.08
C THR A 30 28.99 42.88 4.62
N ALA A 31 28.07 43.84 4.44
CA ALA A 31 26.72 43.54 3.95
C ALA A 31 26.72 43.00 2.51
N MET A 32 27.58 43.51 1.64
CA MET A 32 27.73 42.96 0.27
C MET A 32 28.33 41.56 0.28
N ALA A 33 29.33 41.33 1.12
CA ALA A 33 29.95 40.00 1.25
C ALA A 33 29.01 38.94 1.81
N ALA A 34 28.00 39.35 2.60
CA ALA A 34 26.97 38.46 3.15
C ALA A 34 25.89 38.07 2.13
N VAL A 35 25.83 38.72 0.96
CA VAL A 35 24.85 38.35 -0.09
C VAL A 35 25.29 37.06 -0.77
N LYS A 36 24.52 36.01 -0.54
CA LYS A 36 24.74 34.68 -1.19
C LYS A 36 24.51 34.77 -2.70
N ASP A 37 25.38 34.13 -3.45
CA ASP A 37 25.18 33.95 -4.89
C ASP A 37 24.14 32.85 -5.17
N ASN A 38 23.70 32.77 -6.42
CA ASN A 38 22.69 31.78 -6.82
C ASN A 38 23.15 30.35 -6.65
N ALA A 39 24.44 30.08 -6.79
CA ALA A 39 25.00 28.73 -6.62
C ALA A 39 24.92 28.31 -5.14
N THR A 40 25.26 29.22 -4.22
CA THR A 40 25.15 29.01 -2.78
C THR A 40 23.69 28.84 -2.37
N LEU A 41 22.75 29.65 -2.88
CA LEU A 41 21.32 29.53 -2.60
C LEU A 41 20.76 28.20 -3.09
N LEU A 42 21.18 27.74 -4.26
CA LEU A 42 20.77 26.43 -4.77
C LEU A 42 21.34 25.29 -3.93
N ALA A 43 22.61 25.39 -3.51
CA ALA A 43 23.23 24.39 -2.63
C ALA A 43 22.52 24.29 -1.27
N ASP A 44 22.19 25.46 -0.66
CA ASP A 44 21.44 25.52 0.58
C ASP A 44 20.03 24.91 0.44
N ALA A 45 19.34 25.21 -0.67
CA ALA A 45 18.02 24.64 -0.95
C ALA A 45 18.07 23.12 -1.10
N LYS A 46 19.07 22.59 -1.82
CA LYS A 46 19.28 21.14 -1.94
C LYS A 46 19.54 20.49 -0.57
N ALA A 47 20.41 21.09 0.24
CA ALA A 47 20.70 20.56 1.58
C ALA A 47 19.46 20.55 2.47
N ALA A 48 18.67 21.64 2.44
CA ALA A 48 17.41 21.71 3.18
C ALA A 48 16.37 20.69 2.68
N ALA A 49 16.24 20.50 1.38
CA ALA A 49 15.33 19.53 0.80
C ALA A 49 15.72 18.09 1.11
N LEU A 50 17.01 17.76 1.07
CA LEU A 50 17.51 16.44 1.47
C LEU A 50 17.23 16.15 2.94
N ALA A 51 17.47 17.14 3.82
CA ALA A 51 17.15 16.99 5.25
C ALA A 51 15.64 16.82 5.50
N ALA A 52 14.79 17.54 4.76
CA ALA A 52 13.34 17.39 4.84
C ALA A 52 12.89 16.00 4.32
N LEU A 53 13.50 15.50 3.25
CA LEU A 53 13.20 14.17 2.72
C LEU A 53 13.65 13.06 3.67
N ASP A 54 14.81 13.22 4.31
CA ASP A 54 15.31 12.30 5.34
C ASP A 54 14.36 12.27 6.56
N ALA A 55 13.88 13.44 6.99
CA ALA A 55 12.89 13.55 8.06
C ALA A 55 11.55 12.88 7.69
N ALA A 56 11.07 13.12 6.46
CA ALA A 56 9.86 12.46 5.98
C ALA A 56 10.01 10.92 5.91
N LYS A 57 11.17 10.42 5.49
CA LYS A 57 11.45 8.96 5.47
C LYS A 57 11.46 8.37 6.87
N ALA A 58 11.92 9.11 7.89
CA ALA A 58 11.99 8.64 9.27
C ALA A 58 10.61 8.39 9.93
N GLU A 59 9.52 8.94 9.34
CA GLU A 59 8.14 8.70 9.80
C GLU A 59 7.63 7.28 9.42
N TYR A 60 8.34 6.56 8.54
CA TYR A 60 7.96 5.23 8.08
C TYR A 60 8.77 4.15 8.79
N SER A 61 8.07 3.19 9.38
CA SER A 61 8.66 2.00 9.99
C SER A 61 8.71 0.85 9.00
N GLN A 62 9.84 0.14 8.92
CA GLN A 62 9.94 -1.05 8.09
C GLN A 62 8.97 -2.15 8.52
N ASP A 63 8.66 -2.23 9.82
CA ASP A 63 7.72 -3.22 10.36
C ASP A 63 6.27 -2.98 9.88
N ASP A 64 5.89 -1.70 9.66
CA ASP A 64 4.56 -1.34 9.18
C ASP A 64 4.42 -1.45 7.65
N TYR A 65 5.53 -1.48 6.93
CA TYR A 65 5.61 -1.50 5.47
C TYR A 65 6.42 -2.69 4.93
N ALA A 66 6.51 -3.81 5.66
CA ALA A 66 7.37 -4.93 5.32
C ALA A 66 7.17 -5.40 3.88
N THR A 67 5.92 -5.47 3.42
CA THR A 67 5.54 -5.86 2.04
C THR A 67 6.02 -4.85 0.99
N ASN A 68 5.91 -3.55 1.28
CA ASN A 68 6.16 -2.47 0.32
C ASN A 68 7.40 -1.63 0.66
N TRP A 69 8.25 -2.07 1.60
CA TRP A 69 9.43 -1.31 2.02
C TRP A 69 10.36 -0.94 0.87
N SER A 70 10.61 -1.87 -0.04
CA SER A 70 11.45 -1.62 -1.22
C SER A 70 10.87 -0.55 -2.15
N VAL A 71 9.55 -0.45 -2.26
CA VAL A 71 8.86 0.59 -3.05
C VAL A 71 9.04 1.95 -2.38
N LEU A 72 8.91 2.01 -1.07
CA LEU A 72 9.11 3.22 -0.27
C LEU A 72 10.58 3.69 -0.34
N GLU A 73 11.54 2.77 -0.19
CA GLU A 73 12.97 3.07 -0.34
C GLU A 73 13.31 3.57 -1.75
N LYS A 74 12.69 2.99 -2.77
CA LYS A 74 12.87 3.45 -4.14
C LYS A 74 12.38 4.89 -4.32
N ALA A 75 11.19 5.23 -3.82
CA ALA A 75 10.64 6.59 -3.89
C ALA A 75 11.56 7.61 -3.19
N TYR A 76 12.08 7.28 -2.02
CA TYR A 76 13.05 8.08 -1.30
C TYR A 76 14.36 8.27 -2.08
N ASN A 77 14.96 7.20 -2.62
CA ASN A 77 16.22 7.26 -3.35
C ASN A 77 16.09 8.00 -4.69
N ASP A 78 14.98 7.81 -5.39
CA ASP A 78 14.67 8.57 -6.61
C ASP A 78 14.57 10.06 -6.28
N GLY A 79 13.90 10.44 -5.19
CA GLY A 79 13.79 11.80 -4.70
C GLY A 79 15.15 12.44 -4.41
N LYS A 80 16.05 11.72 -3.71
CA LYS A 80 17.43 12.18 -3.47
C LYS A 80 18.18 12.45 -4.78
N THR A 81 18.00 11.56 -5.75
CA THR A 81 18.65 11.69 -7.06
C THR A 81 18.12 12.92 -7.80
N GLU A 82 16.80 13.13 -7.84
CA GLU A 82 16.16 14.28 -8.50
C GLU A 82 16.55 15.61 -7.82
N ILE A 83 16.56 15.68 -6.48
CA ILE A 83 17.01 16.86 -5.72
C ILE A 83 18.46 17.20 -6.07
N ASN A 84 19.35 16.23 -6.08
CA ASN A 84 20.76 16.43 -6.40
C ASN A 84 20.97 16.89 -7.84
N ALA A 85 20.19 16.38 -8.80
CA ALA A 85 20.25 16.74 -10.21
C ALA A 85 19.62 18.11 -10.53
N ALA A 86 18.79 18.67 -9.63
CA ALA A 86 18.06 19.91 -9.89
C ALA A 86 19.02 21.09 -10.16
N ALA A 87 18.71 21.89 -11.18
CA ALA A 87 19.50 23.04 -11.61
C ALA A 87 18.92 24.38 -11.12
N ALA A 88 17.73 24.38 -10.48
CA ALA A 88 17.04 25.56 -9.96
C ALA A 88 16.31 25.21 -8.66
N ILE A 89 16.05 26.22 -7.81
CA ILE A 89 15.37 26.04 -6.53
C ILE A 89 13.95 25.49 -6.70
N GLU A 90 13.23 25.96 -7.73
CA GLU A 90 11.89 25.46 -8.06
C GLU A 90 11.90 23.97 -8.40
N ALA A 91 12.95 23.50 -9.11
CA ALA A 91 13.13 22.07 -9.42
C ALA A 91 13.47 21.26 -8.17
N VAL A 92 14.24 21.81 -7.22
CA VAL A 92 14.51 21.19 -5.91
C VAL A 92 13.21 20.99 -5.13
N ASN A 93 12.37 22.03 -5.04
CA ASN A 93 11.09 21.96 -4.33
C ASN A 93 10.12 20.96 -4.98
N SER A 94 10.06 20.96 -6.31
CA SER A 94 9.24 20.02 -7.07
C SER A 94 9.69 18.57 -6.85
N ALA A 95 10.99 18.31 -6.84
CA ALA A 95 11.56 16.99 -6.60
C ALA A 95 11.27 16.50 -5.17
N LEU A 96 11.39 17.38 -4.17
CA LEU A 96 11.03 17.06 -2.79
C LEU A 96 9.56 16.70 -2.67
N GLN A 97 8.65 17.52 -3.20
CA GLN A 97 7.21 17.26 -3.16
C GLN A 97 6.86 15.93 -3.83
N LYS A 98 7.38 15.71 -5.04
CA LYS A 98 7.16 14.46 -5.78
C LYS A 98 7.61 13.23 -4.98
N ALA A 99 8.76 13.29 -4.33
CA ALA A 99 9.28 12.20 -3.53
C ALA A 99 8.44 11.94 -2.28
N THR A 100 8.03 12.99 -1.57
CA THR A 100 7.17 12.85 -0.39
C THR A 100 5.78 12.32 -0.76
N ASP A 101 5.19 12.78 -1.86
CA ASP A 101 3.91 12.27 -2.38
C ASP A 101 4.02 10.80 -2.79
N ALA A 102 5.13 10.42 -3.45
CA ALA A 102 5.38 9.04 -3.85
C ALA A 102 5.54 8.11 -2.63
N MET A 103 6.23 8.54 -1.58
CA MET A 103 6.31 7.78 -0.32
C MET A 103 4.95 7.68 0.37
N ALA A 104 4.18 8.78 0.43
CA ALA A 104 2.86 8.81 1.05
C ALA A 104 1.82 7.92 0.33
N ALA A 105 2.00 7.68 -0.97
CA ALA A 105 1.15 6.79 -1.76
C ALA A 105 1.42 5.30 -1.52
N VAL A 106 2.52 4.93 -0.85
CA VAL A 106 2.84 3.53 -0.52
C VAL A 106 1.92 3.04 0.58
N LYS A 107 1.20 1.97 0.32
CA LYS A 107 0.31 1.35 1.31
C LYS A 107 1.11 0.56 2.35
N ASN A 108 0.78 0.74 3.62
CA ASN A 108 1.30 -0.08 4.70
C ASN A 108 0.59 -1.45 4.77
N ASP A 109 1.16 -2.37 5.53
CA ASP A 109 0.66 -3.75 5.64
C ASP A 109 -0.74 -3.82 6.26
N ALA A 110 -1.07 -2.91 7.18
CA ALA A 110 -2.42 -2.81 7.76
C ALA A 110 -3.48 -2.43 6.71
N THR A 111 -3.13 -1.49 5.80
CA THR A 111 -4.01 -1.11 4.69
C THR A 111 -4.17 -2.25 3.69
N LEU A 112 -3.08 -2.93 3.32
CA LEU A 112 -3.12 -4.09 2.42
C LEU A 112 -3.99 -5.21 3.00
N LEU A 113 -3.84 -5.50 4.29
CA LEU A 113 -4.66 -6.49 4.99
C LEU A 113 -6.13 -6.11 5.02
N ALA A 114 -6.46 -4.84 5.29
CA ALA A 114 -7.86 -4.38 5.30
C ALA A 114 -8.51 -4.48 3.91
N GLU A 115 -7.79 -4.11 2.86
CA GLU A 115 -8.25 -4.24 1.47
C GLU A 115 -8.43 -5.70 1.08
N ALA A 116 -7.49 -6.58 1.43
CA ALA A 116 -7.59 -8.01 1.18
C ALA A 116 -8.82 -8.64 1.87
N LYS A 117 -9.08 -8.29 3.14
CA LYS A 117 -10.28 -8.74 3.87
C LYS A 117 -11.56 -8.29 3.20
N THR A 118 -11.63 -7.04 2.76
CA THR A 118 -12.81 -6.52 2.06
C THR A 118 -13.04 -7.28 0.76
N ALA A 119 -12.00 -7.41 -0.08
CA ALA A 119 -12.09 -8.12 -1.35
C ALA A 119 -12.48 -9.60 -1.16
N ALA A 120 -11.89 -10.29 -0.19
CA ALA A 120 -12.20 -11.69 0.11
C ALA A 120 -13.64 -11.87 0.63
N THR A 121 -14.12 -10.94 1.46
CA THR A 121 -15.51 -10.94 1.94
C THR A 121 -16.49 -10.77 0.79
N ASP A 122 -16.25 -9.82 -0.12
CA ASP A 122 -17.10 -9.58 -1.29
C ASP A 122 -17.10 -10.78 -2.24
N GLN A 123 -15.94 -11.41 -2.41
CA GLN A 123 -15.83 -12.62 -3.22
C GLN A 123 -16.57 -13.80 -2.58
N LEU A 124 -16.43 -14.03 -1.27
CA LEU A 124 -17.15 -15.09 -0.55
C LEU A 124 -18.65 -14.88 -0.61
N ASN A 125 -19.12 -13.64 -0.45
CA ASN A 125 -20.54 -13.28 -0.61
C ASN A 125 -21.05 -13.60 -2.01
N SER A 126 -20.25 -13.30 -3.05
CA SER A 126 -20.57 -13.56 -4.44
C SER A 126 -20.62 -15.07 -4.74
N GLU A 127 -19.70 -15.84 -4.14
CA GLU A 127 -19.72 -17.32 -4.24
C GLU A 127 -20.95 -17.90 -3.55
N TYR A 128 -21.23 -17.48 -2.30
CA TYR A 128 -22.39 -17.96 -1.55
C TYR A 128 -23.72 -17.67 -2.28
N ALA A 129 -23.84 -16.51 -2.93
CA ALA A 129 -25.06 -16.15 -3.68
C ALA A 129 -25.40 -17.08 -4.88
N LYS A 130 -24.44 -17.91 -5.32
CA LYS A 130 -24.66 -18.91 -6.38
C LYS A 130 -25.45 -20.13 -5.89
N TYR A 131 -25.48 -20.38 -4.61
CA TYR A 131 -26.13 -21.54 -4.00
C TYR A 131 -27.60 -21.23 -3.70
N LYS A 132 -28.52 -22.01 -4.28
CA LYS A 132 -29.96 -21.84 -4.09
C LYS A 132 -30.46 -22.88 -3.09
N ALA A 133 -31.20 -22.46 -2.07
CA ALA A 133 -31.76 -23.36 -1.05
C ALA A 133 -32.56 -24.54 -1.65
N THR A 134 -33.24 -24.32 -2.79
CA THR A 134 -34.02 -25.34 -3.50
C THR A 134 -33.19 -26.49 -4.06
N ASP A 135 -31.88 -26.28 -4.25
CA ASP A 135 -30.99 -27.27 -4.85
C ASP A 135 -30.37 -28.21 -3.80
N TYR A 136 -30.67 -27.98 -2.51
CA TYR A 136 -30.10 -28.73 -1.37
C TYR A 136 -31.21 -29.25 -0.46
N THR A 137 -30.87 -30.30 0.34
CA THR A 137 -31.68 -30.65 1.52
C THR A 137 -31.56 -29.52 2.55
N ASN A 138 -32.54 -29.38 3.45
CA ASN A 138 -32.47 -28.36 4.52
C ASN A 138 -31.16 -28.49 5.32
N ALA A 139 -30.77 -29.72 5.68
CA ALA A 139 -29.53 -29.97 6.44
C ALA A 139 -28.28 -29.55 5.67
N ASN A 140 -28.23 -29.84 4.35
CA ASN A 140 -27.07 -29.42 3.52
C ASN A 140 -27.03 -27.91 3.30
N TYR A 141 -28.18 -27.24 3.19
CA TYR A 141 -28.21 -25.79 3.07
C TYR A 141 -27.84 -25.09 4.38
N GLU A 142 -28.24 -25.64 5.52
CA GLU A 142 -27.79 -25.19 6.84
C GLU A 142 -26.29 -25.33 7.01
N LEU A 143 -25.72 -26.51 6.64
CA LEU A 143 -24.28 -26.75 6.65
C LEU A 143 -23.53 -25.78 5.70
N LEU A 144 -24.07 -25.52 4.51
CA LEU A 144 -23.51 -24.56 3.57
C LEU A 144 -23.45 -23.14 4.17
N THR A 145 -24.53 -22.72 4.86
CA THR A 145 -24.60 -21.45 5.56
C THR A 145 -23.60 -21.39 6.73
N GLU A 146 -23.42 -22.50 7.45
CA GLU A 146 -22.41 -22.62 8.50
C GLU A 146 -20.99 -22.43 7.94
N LYS A 147 -20.66 -23.11 6.81
CA LYS A 147 -19.35 -22.96 6.16
C LYS A 147 -19.08 -21.56 5.65
N TYR A 148 -20.09 -20.91 5.07
CA TYR A 148 -20.03 -19.50 4.68
C TYR A 148 -19.72 -18.59 5.90
N ASN A 149 -20.46 -18.73 7.01
CA ASN A 149 -20.25 -17.92 8.21
C ASN A 149 -18.89 -18.18 8.87
N ALA A 150 -18.42 -19.43 8.85
CA ALA A 150 -17.08 -19.80 9.32
C ALA A 150 -16.00 -19.12 8.46
N GLY A 151 -16.19 -19.10 7.13
CA GLY A 151 -15.32 -18.38 6.20
C GLY A 151 -15.25 -16.89 6.49
N LEU A 152 -16.40 -16.22 6.68
CA LEU A 152 -16.44 -14.80 7.07
C LEU A 152 -15.66 -14.54 8.37
N SER A 153 -15.83 -15.41 9.36
CA SER A 153 -15.12 -15.31 10.64
C SER A 153 -13.62 -15.51 10.48
N ALA A 154 -13.19 -16.46 9.66
CA ALA A 154 -11.79 -16.74 9.38
C ALA A 154 -11.12 -15.56 8.63
N ILE A 155 -11.77 -15.03 7.60
CA ILE A 155 -11.32 -13.83 6.88
C ILE A 155 -11.18 -12.65 7.85
N GLY A 156 -12.20 -12.39 8.68
CA GLY A 156 -12.19 -11.33 9.68
C GLY A 156 -11.05 -11.46 10.70
N GLY A 157 -10.78 -12.69 11.16
CA GLY A 157 -9.73 -13.02 12.14
C GLY A 157 -8.31 -13.09 11.57
N ALA A 158 -8.13 -13.14 10.25
CA ALA A 158 -6.83 -13.24 9.60
C ALA A 158 -5.93 -12.04 9.94
N ARG A 159 -4.62 -12.29 10.09
CA ARG A 159 -3.64 -11.26 10.47
C ARG A 159 -2.63 -10.95 9.36
N THR A 160 -2.68 -11.69 8.27
CA THR A 160 -1.83 -11.50 7.08
C THR A 160 -2.69 -11.63 5.82
N VAL A 161 -2.23 -11.08 4.71
CA VAL A 161 -2.90 -11.21 3.40
C VAL A 161 -3.01 -12.67 2.99
N ASP A 162 -1.95 -13.46 3.14
CA ASP A 162 -1.92 -14.89 2.82
C ASP A 162 -2.95 -15.69 3.66
N ALA A 163 -3.12 -15.31 4.94
CA ALA A 163 -4.12 -15.96 5.79
C ALA A 163 -5.56 -15.61 5.35
N VAL A 164 -5.79 -14.41 4.81
CA VAL A 164 -7.08 -14.01 4.22
C VAL A 164 -7.37 -14.86 2.98
N GLU A 165 -6.39 -15.00 2.10
CA GLU A 165 -6.51 -15.81 0.87
C GLU A 165 -6.79 -17.28 1.19
N THR A 166 -6.01 -17.86 2.11
CA THR A 166 -6.21 -19.24 2.59
C THR A 166 -7.61 -19.43 3.20
N ALA A 167 -8.10 -18.47 3.98
CA ALA A 167 -9.43 -18.53 4.59
C ALA A 167 -10.54 -18.50 3.53
N LEU A 168 -10.41 -17.65 2.51
CA LEU A 168 -11.34 -17.59 1.40
C LEU A 168 -11.36 -18.88 0.60
N GLU A 169 -10.19 -19.40 0.17
CA GLU A 169 -10.07 -20.64 -0.59
C GLU A 169 -10.67 -21.83 0.17
N THR A 170 -10.37 -21.92 1.46
CA THR A 170 -10.92 -22.97 2.34
C THR A 170 -12.43 -22.89 2.40
N ALA A 171 -13.00 -21.72 2.64
CA ALA A 171 -14.45 -21.54 2.73
C ALA A 171 -15.15 -21.91 1.41
N VAL A 172 -14.62 -21.45 0.29
CA VAL A 172 -15.15 -21.77 -1.05
C VAL A 172 -15.10 -23.27 -1.32
N ALA A 173 -13.97 -23.93 -1.01
CA ALA A 173 -13.84 -25.38 -1.18
C ALA A 173 -14.78 -26.18 -0.29
N GLU A 174 -14.94 -25.77 0.98
CA GLU A 174 -15.86 -26.42 1.92
C GLU A 174 -17.32 -26.28 1.51
N MET A 175 -17.74 -25.10 1.02
CA MET A 175 -19.08 -24.89 0.46
C MET A 175 -19.31 -25.76 -0.80
N ALA A 176 -18.33 -25.80 -1.69
CA ALA A 176 -18.42 -26.57 -2.94
C ALA A 176 -18.48 -28.08 -2.72
N ALA A 177 -17.95 -28.59 -1.61
CA ALA A 177 -17.98 -30.00 -1.26
C ALA A 177 -19.38 -30.50 -0.79
N ILE A 178 -20.30 -29.57 -0.49
CA ILE A 178 -21.63 -29.90 -0.01
C ILE A 178 -22.52 -30.38 -1.17
N LYS A 179 -23.01 -31.62 -1.08
CA LYS A 179 -23.77 -32.26 -2.16
C LYS A 179 -25.15 -31.63 -2.36
N THR A 180 -25.48 -31.33 -3.60
CA THR A 180 -26.82 -30.96 -4.04
C THR A 180 -27.77 -32.18 -4.00
N ASN A 181 -29.09 -31.92 -4.04
CA ASN A 181 -30.12 -32.97 -4.19
C ASN A 181 -29.88 -33.81 -5.45
N ALA A 182 -29.44 -33.22 -6.55
CA ALA A 182 -29.14 -33.91 -7.79
C ALA A 182 -27.94 -34.91 -7.62
N GLN A 183 -26.89 -34.47 -6.91
CA GLN A 183 -25.72 -35.32 -6.62
C GLN A 183 -26.08 -36.47 -5.69
N ILE A 184 -26.85 -36.19 -4.63
CA ILE A 184 -27.33 -37.23 -3.69
C ILE A 184 -28.17 -38.29 -4.45
N LEU A 185 -29.06 -37.84 -5.33
CA LEU A 185 -29.87 -38.73 -6.16
C LEU A 185 -29.01 -39.54 -7.13
N ALA A 186 -28.01 -38.94 -7.74
CA ALA A 186 -27.07 -39.63 -8.64
C ALA A 186 -26.28 -40.73 -7.90
N ASP A 187 -25.76 -40.40 -6.71
CA ASP A 187 -25.04 -41.35 -5.88
C ASP A 187 -25.93 -42.53 -5.44
N ALA A 188 -27.16 -42.22 -5.01
CA ALA A 188 -28.13 -43.26 -4.64
C ALA A 188 -28.47 -44.21 -5.82
N LYS A 189 -28.65 -43.65 -7.02
CA LYS A 189 -28.87 -44.43 -8.24
C LYS A 189 -27.65 -45.32 -8.59
N ALA A 190 -26.44 -44.77 -8.43
CA ALA A 190 -25.20 -45.53 -8.68
C ALA A 190 -25.07 -46.70 -7.69
N ALA A 191 -25.28 -46.46 -6.39
CA ALA A 191 -25.22 -47.46 -5.35
C ALA A 191 -26.31 -48.57 -5.57
N ALA A 192 -27.53 -48.14 -5.92
CA ALA A 192 -28.60 -49.13 -6.20
C ALA A 192 -28.29 -50.01 -7.43
N LYS A 193 -27.73 -49.44 -8.50
CA LYS A 193 -27.32 -50.21 -9.68
C LYS A 193 -26.22 -51.20 -9.34
N GLN A 194 -25.25 -50.78 -8.53
CA GLN A 194 -24.18 -51.68 -8.07
C GLN A 194 -24.76 -52.87 -7.27
N ALA A 195 -25.63 -52.56 -6.30
CA ALA A 195 -26.28 -53.61 -5.50
C ALA A 195 -27.10 -54.59 -6.34
N VAL A 196 -27.83 -54.10 -7.37
CA VAL A 196 -28.56 -54.97 -8.32
C VAL A 196 -27.62 -55.84 -9.13
N ASN A 197 -26.49 -55.29 -9.62
CA ASN A 197 -25.51 -56.07 -10.37
C ASN A 197 -24.82 -57.12 -9.50
N GLU A 198 -24.49 -56.82 -8.25
CA GLU A 198 -23.92 -57.76 -7.28
C GLU A 198 -24.93 -58.88 -6.97
N ALA A 199 -26.19 -58.53 -6.75
CA ALA A 199 -27.23 -59.52 -6.54
C ALA A 199 -27.42 -60.44 -7.77
N PHE A 200 -27.44 -59.86 -8.98
CA PHE A 200 -27.53 -60.63 -10.21
C PHE A 200 -26.34 -61.57 -10.41
N ALA A 201 -25.13 -61.12 -10.13
CA ALA A 201 -23.91 -61.93 -10.23
C ALA A 201 -23.88 -63.12 -9.25
N ALA A 202 -24.68 -63.10 -8.17
CA ALA A 202 -24.82 -64.16 -7.22
C ALA A 202 -25.75 -65.27 -7.73
N TYR A 203 -26.52 -65.04 -8.79
CA TYR A 203 -27.37 -66.10 -9.41
C TYR A 203 -26.55 -66.82 -10.48
N ASN A 204 -26.55 -68.13 -10.39
CA ASN A 204 -25.95 -69.02 -11.40
C ASN A 204 -27.00 -69.37 -12.42
N GLU A 205 -26.79 -69.15 -13.71
CA GLU A 205 -27.73 -69.46 -14.80
C GLU A 205 -28.07 -71.00 -14.86
N GLN A 206 -27.22 -71.83 -14.30
CA GLN A 206 -27.43 -73.25 -14.28
C GLN A 206 -28.45 -73.71 -13.21
N ASP A 207 -28.82 -72.87 -12.29
CA ASP A 207 -29.76 -73.14 -11.20
C ASP A 207 -31.22 -72.73 -11.54
N TYR A 208 -31.43 -72.12 -12.73
CA TYR A 208 -32.73 -71.68 -13.24
C TYR A 208 -32.98 -72.22 -14.65
#